data_de927d3461ffc7b52b3aecf95d315ec7
#
_entry.id   de927d3461ffc7b52b3aecf95d315ec7
#
_cell.length_a   1.000
_cell.length_b   1.000
_cell.length_c   1.000
_cell.angle_alpha   90.00
_cell.angle_beta   90.00
_cell.angle_gamma   90.00
#
_symmetry.space_group_name_H-M   'P 1'
#
loop_
_entity.id
_entity.type
_entity.pdbx_description
1 polymer ?
#
loop_
_entity_poly.entity_id
_entity_poly.type
_entity_poly.pdbx_seq_one_letter_code
_entity_poly.pdbx_strand_id
1 'polypeptide(L)'
;ALLSRARVYVLKRLDEDALMGVTTRGLELIEKTMSKPVRGQLIALADGDARRLLNILEIAAQLAEPESDIGSDHLASAAGEQLRGFDKGGDLFYEQISVLHKSVRGSAPDAALYWFCRMLDGGADPRYIGRRLLRMASEDIGNADPRALQLTESALATYERLGSPEGELALAQAVLYMASVPKSDAAYAAFKEAMAFVRQTPSYDVPMHLRNAPTNLMQEMGHCLLYTSPA
;
A
#
# COMPACT_ATOMS: atom_id res chain seq x y z
N ALA A 1 16.81 -13.36 17.33
CA ALA A 1 17.22 -14.65 17.90
C ALA A 1 16.95 -15.87 16.99
N LEU A 2 15.97 -15.85 16.09
CA LEU A 2 15.67 -16.97 15.15
C LEU A 2 16.65 -17.02 13.97
N LEU A 3 17.04 -15.87 13.41
CA LEU A 3 17.94 -15.79 12.25
C LEU A 3 19.37 -16.32 12.52
N SER A 4 19.81 -16.36 13.77
CA SER A 4 21.13 -16.92 14.14
C SER A 4 21.15 -18.45 14.22
N ARG A 5 19.99 -19.11 14.15
CA ARG A 5 19.83 -20.57 14.31
C ARG A 5 19.15 -21.25 13.11
N ALA A 6 18.73 -20.47 12.09
CA ALA A 6 18.10 -20.99 10.89
C ALA A 6 18.89 -20.59 9.64
N ARG A 7 18.95 -21.48 8.66
CA ARG A 7 19.45 -21.14 7.33
C ARG A 7 18.35 -20.37 6.57
N VAL A 8 18.71 -19.20 6.04
CA VAL A 8 17.82 -18.41 5.19
C VAL A 8 17.98 -18.87 3.75
N TYR A 9 16.89 -19.30 3.14
CA TYR A 9 16.81 -19.61 1.71
C TYR A 9 15.98 -18.54 1.02
N VAL A 10 16.58 -17.85 0.05
CA VAL A 10 15.86 -16.90 -0.79
C VAL A 10 15.26 -17.69 -1.95
N LEU A 11 13.93 -17.82 -1.96
CA LEU A 11 13.20 -18.44 -3.07
C LEU A 11 13.06 -17.41 -4.20
N LYS A 12 13.50 -17.82 -5.39
CA LYS A 12 13.29 -17.03 -6.62
C LYS A 12 11.97 -17.45 -7.28
N ARG A 13 11.41 -16.55 -8.08
CA ARG A 13 10.29 -16.89 -8.96
C ARG A 13 10.71 -18.02 -9.91
N LEU A 14 9.79 -18.91 -10.19
CA LEU A 14 10.00 -19.98 -11.15
C LEU A 14 10.01 -19.42 -12.57
N ASP A 15 10.87 -19.95 -13.40
CA ASP A 15 10.88 -19.67 -14.82
C ASP A 15 9.72 -20.40 -15.55
N GLU A 16 9.56 -20.09 -16.83
CA GLU A 16 8.49 -20.63 -17.65
C GLU A 16 8.57 -22.14 -17.79
N ASP A 17 9.77 -22.70 -17.92
CA ASP A 17 9.99 -24.16 -18.05
C ASP A 17 9.61 -24.90 -16.76
N ALA A 18 10.00 -24.36 -15.62
CA ALA A 18 9.63 -24.93 -14.32
C ALA A 18 8.10 -24.87 -14.10
N LEU A 19 7.44 -23.75 -14.45
CA LEU A 19 5.98 -23.63 -14.38
C LEU A 19 5.26 -24.58 -15.36
N MET A 20 5.81 -24.80 -16.55
CA MET A 20 5.31 -25.78 -17.49
C MET A 20 5.35 -27.20 -16.90
N GLY A 21 6.44 -27.55 -16.22
CA GLY A 21 6.56 -28.80 -15.49
C GLY A 21 5.54 -28.97 -14.36
N VAL A 22 5.28 -27.89 -13.62
CA VAL A 22 4.22 -27.86 -12.57
C VAL A 22 2.84 -28.03 -13.20
N THR A 23 2.56 -27.32 -14.30
CA THR A 23 1.28 -27.42 -15.04
C THR A 23 1.01 -28.83 -15.51
N THR A 24 2.02 -29.49 -16.10
CA THR A 24 1.87 -30.87 -16.61
C THR A 24 1.52 -31.83 -15.47
N ARG A 25 2.24 -31.79 -14.37
CA ARG A 25 1.95 -32.63 -13.20
C ARG A 25 0.60 -32.32 -12.57
N GLY A 26 0.21 -31.04 -12.52
CA GLY A 26 -1.09 -30.64 -12.02
C GLY A 26 -2.23 -31.20 -12.88
N LEU A 27 -2.14 -31.14 -14.21
CA LEU A 27 -3.11 -31.67 -15.13
C LEU A 27 -3.24 -33.20 -15.04
N GLU A 28 -2.11 -33.89 -14.86
CA GLU A 28 -2.11 -35.36 -14.64
C GLU A 28 -2.87 -35.77 -13.37
N LEU A 29 -2.66 -34.99 -12.27
CA LEU A 29 -3.31 -35.26 -10.98
C LEU A 29 -4.83 -35.04 -11.01
N ILE A 30 -5.30 -34.07 -11.79
CA ILE A 30 -6.73 -33.75 -11.89
C ILE A 30 -7.42 -34.46 -13.09
N GLU A 31 -6.67 -35.28 -13.81
CA GLU A 31 -7.16 -36.06 -14.99
C GLU A 31 -7.83 -35.16 -16.04
N LYS A 32 -7.28 -33.96 -16.28
CA LYS A 32 -7.76 -32.99 -17.26
C LYS A 32 -6.72 -32.71 -18.33
N THR A 33 -7.18 -32.18 -19.45
CA THR A 33 -6.32 -31.73 -20.53
C THR A 33 -6.48 -30.24 -20.79
N MET A 34 -5.45 -29.65 -21.41
CA MET A 34 -5.38 -28.24 -21.72
C MET A 34 -4.53 -28.06 -22.98
N SER A 35 -4.99 -27.26 -23.92
CA SER A 35 -4.23 -26.95 -25.13
C SER A 35 -2.96 -26.12 -24.82
N LYS A 36 -1.95 -26.22 -25.68
CA LYS A 36 -0.70 -25.50 -25.51
C LYS A 36 -0.86 -23.98 -25.35
N PRO A 37 -1.70 -23.26 -26.12
CA PRO A 37 -1.95 -21.83 -25.92
C PRO A 37 -2.54 -21.52 -24.54
N VAL A 38 -3.46 -22.33 -24.05
CA VAL A 38 -4.12 -22.14 -22.74
C VAL A 38 -3.15 -22.39 -21.60
N ARG A 39 -2.21 -23.37 -21.74
CA ARG A 39 -1.10 -23.55 -20.77
C ARG A 39 -0.22 -22.29 -20.68
N GLY A 40 0.10 -21.67 -21.81
CA GLY A 40 0.84 -20.40 -21.83
C GLY A 40 0.11 -19.28 -21.09
N GLN A 41 -1.22 -19.19 -21.23
CA GLN A 41 -2.03 -18.22 -20.48
C GLN A 41 -2.00 -18.49 -18.98
N LEU A 42 -2.12 -19.75 -18.55
CA LEU A 42 -2.04 -20.12 -17.13
C LEU A 42 -0.67 -19.75 -16.54
N ILE A 43 0.42 -20.00 -17.26
CA ILE A 43 1.78 -19.66 -16.82
C ILE A 43 1.94 -18.14 -16.70
N ALA A 44 1.43 -17.36 -17.68
CA ALA A 44 1.45 -15.91 -17.63
C ALA A 44 0.65 -15.37 -16.43
N LEU A 45 -0.52 -15.94 -16.13
CA LEU A 45 -1.35 -15.58 -14.97
C LEU A 45 -0.66 -15.94 -13.64
N ALA A 46 0.14 -16.99 -13.61
CA ALA A 46 0.85 -17.43 -12.42
C ALA A 46 2.04 -16.52 -12.04
N ASP A 47 2.61 -15.79 -12.99
CA ASP A 47 3.69 -14.81 -12.77
C ASP A 47 4.86 -15.34 -11.92
N GLY A 48 5.31 -16.57 -12.21
CA GLY A 48 6.44 -17.20 -11.49
C GLY A 48 6.09 -17.88 -10.16
N ASP A 49 4.82 -17.95 -9.77
CA ASP A 49 4.33 -18.57 -8.53
C ASP A 49 3.59 -19.88 -8.79
N ALA A 50 4.20 -21.02 -8.38
CA ALA A 50 3.62 -22.34 -8.53
C ALA A 50 2.33 -22.53 -7.71
N ARG A 51 2.21 -21.91 -6.53
CA ARG A 51 0.99 -22.01 -5.71
C ARG A 51 -0.17 -21.33 -6.41
N ARG A 52 0.07 -20.12 -6.93
CA ARG A 52 -0.90 -19.37 -7.72
C ARG A 52 -1.33 -20.15 -8.96
N LEU A 53 -0.36 -20.75 -9.66
CA LEU A 53 -0.64 -21.62 -10.81
C LEU A 53 -1.57 -22.75 -10.44
N LEU A 54 -1.27 -23.52 -9.41
CA LEU A 54 -2.05 -24.66 -8.98
C LEU A 54 -3.46 -24.27 -8.52
N ASN A 55 -3.58 -23.15 -7.81
CA ASN A 55 -4.89 -22.66 -7.39
C ASN A 55 -5.77 -22.23 -8.57
N ILE A 56 -5.22 -21.52 -9.57
CA ILE A 56 -5.95 -21.16 -10.79
C ILE A 56 -6.36 -22.44 -11.54
N LEU A 57 -5.46 -23.40 -11.65
CA LEU A 57 -5.70 -24.67 -12.32
C LEU A 57 -6.82 -25.47 -11.64
N GLU A 58 -6.81 -25.54 -10.31
CA GLU A 58 -7.83 -26.25 -9.52
C GLU A 58 -9.22 -25.61 -9.70
N ILE A 59 -9.33 -24.28 -9.59
CA ILE A 59 -10.58 -23.56 -9.79
C ILE A 59 -11.07 -23.71 -11.25
N ALA A 60 -10.17 -23.57 -12.23
CA ALA A 60 -10.53 -23.73 -13.64
C ALA A 60 -11.01 -25.16 -13.96
N ALA A 61 -10.43 -26.17 -13.30
CA ALA A 61 -10.87 -27.53 -13.43
C ALA A 61 -12.27 -27.78 -12.83
N GLN A 62 -12.61 -27.12 -11.74
CA GLN A 62 -13.94 -27.16 -11.11
C GLN A 62 -14.99 -26.46 -11.95
N LEU A 63 -14.62 -25.44 -12.73
CA LEU A 63 -15.50 -24.70 -13.62
C LEU A 63 -15.71 -25.45 -14.95
N ALA A 64 -14.79 -26.34 -15.34
CA ALA A 64 -14.88 -27.12 -16.56
C ALA A 64 -15.78 -28.35 -16.38
N GLU A 65 -16.59 -28.66 -17.39
CA GLU A 65 -17.43 -29.89 -17.44
C GLU A 65 -16.57 -31.13 -17.20
N PRO A 66 -17.13 -32.23 -16.60
CA PRO A 66 -16.34 -33.40 -16.19
C PRO A 66 -15.45 -34.01 -17.28
N GLU A 67 -15.92 -34.05 -18.52
CA GLU A 67 -15.20 -34.65 -19.66
C GLU A 67 -14.64 -33.63 -20.65
N SER A 68 -14.65 -32.30 -20.28
CA SER A 68 -14.15 -31.25 -21.16
C SER A 68 -12.73 -30.81 -20.81
N ASP A 69 -12.02 -30.30 -21.82
CA ASP A 69 -10.73 -29.63 -21.65
C ASP A 69 -10.89 -28.29 -20.92
N ILE A 70 -9.86 -27.89 -20.16
CA ILE A 70 -9.83 -26.58 -19.57
C ILE A 70 -9.53 -25.54 -20.66
N GLY A 71 -10.51 -24.65 -20.92
CA GLY A 71 -10.42 -23.56 -21.90
C GLY A 71 -9.98 -22.24 -21.33
N SER A 72 -9.74 -21.26 -22.21
CA SER A 72 -9.37 -19.87 -21.83
C SER A 72 -10.43 -19.19 -20.95
N ASP A 73 -11.71 -19.48 -21.18
CA ASP A 73 -12.82 -18.89 -20.41
C ASP A 73 -12.82 -19.38 -18.95
N HIS A 74 -12.49 -20.66 -18.74
CA HIS A 74 -12.33 -21.23 -17.41
C HIS A 74 -11.17 -20.57 -16.66
N LEU A 75 -10.02 -20.31 -17.35
CA LEU A 75 -8.89 -19.61 -16.76
C LEU A 75 -9.21 -18.16 -16.43
N ALA A 76 -9.92 -17.44 -17.30
CA ALA A 76 -10.34 -16.07 -17.07
C ALA A 76 -11.26 -15.96 -15.85
N SER A 77 -12.23 -16.88 -15.73
CA SER A 77 -13.14 -16.96 -14.59
C SER A 77 -12.38 -17.29 -13.29
N ALA A 78 -11.51 -18.30 -13.32
CA ALA A 78 -10.69 -18.71 -12.18
C ALA A 78 -9.74 -17.60 -11.72
N ALA A 79 -9.09 -16.89 -12.64
CA ALA A 79 -8.23 -15.75 -12.33
C ALA A 79 -9.03 -14.59 -11.71
N GLY A 80 -10.26 -14.32 -12.20
CA GLY A 80 -11.15 -13.31 -11.63
C GLY A 80 -11.60 -13.64 -10.21
N GLU A 81 -11.83 -14.89 -9.88
CA GLU A 81 -12.12 -15.33 -8.51
C GLU A 81 -10.90 -15.24 -7.58
N GLN A 82 -9.71 -15.54 -8.09
CA GLN A 82 -8.46 -15.40 -7.33
C GLN A 82 -8.07 -13.94 -7.07
N LEU A 83 -8.36 -13.02 -8.00
CA LEU A 83 -8.16 -11.60 -7.77
C LEU A 83 -9.02 -11.10 -6.60
N ARG A 84 -10.20 -11.67 -6.37
CA ARG A 84 -11.02 -11.38 -5.17
C ARG A 84 -10.46 -11.99 -3.88
N GLY A 85 -9.69 -13.06 -3.99
CA GLY A 85 -9.00 -13.74 -2.88
C GLY A 85 -7.55 -13.31 -2.65
N PHE A 86 -7.10 -12.23 -3.30
CA PHE A 86 -5.75 -11.70 -3.11
C PHE A 86 -5.46 -11.54 -1.62
N ASP A 87 -4.42 -12.19 -1.16
CA ASP A 87 -4.02 -12.27 0.25
C ASP A 87 -3.80 -10.87 0.84
N LYS A 88 -4.81 -10.35 1.53
CA LYS A 88 -4.85 -9.00 2.12
C LYS A 88 -3.78 -8.77 3.20
N GLY A 89 -2.83 -9.67 3.36
CA GLY A 89 -1.79 -9.63 4.38
C GLY A 89 -0.50 -10.37 4.01
N GLY A 90 -0.33 -10.83 2.76
CA GLY A 90 0.88 -11.54 2.33
C GLY A 90 2.09 -10.62 2.15
N ASP A 91 3.30 -11.20 2.20
CA ASP A 91 4.57 -10.48 2.05
C ASP A 91 4.63 -9.63 0.77
N LEU A 92 4.06 -10.14 -0.35
CA LEU A 92 4.01 -9.44 -1.63
C LEU A 92 3.22 -8.11 -1.56
N PHE A 93 2.11 -8.09 -0.82
CA PHE A 93 1.31 -6.88 -0.64
C PHE A 93 2.08 -5.81 0.15
N TYR A 94 2.80 -6.21 1.22
CA TYR A 94 3.65 -5.29 1.99
C TYR A 94 4.84 -4.79 1.19
N GLU A 95 5.40 -5.60 0.30
CA GLU A 95 6.47 -5.19 -0.60
C GLU A 95 5.96 -4.16 -1.63
N GLN A 96 4.80 -4.38 -2.24
CA GLN A 96 4.21 -3.47 -3.22
C GLN A 96 3.87 -2.10 -2.62
N ILE A 97 3.24 -2.04 -1.44
CA ILE A 97 2.96 -0.76 -0.79
C ILE A 97 4.25 -0.06 -0.34
N SER A 98 5.28 -0.81 0.05
CA SER A 98 6.60 -0.27 0.40
C SER A 98 7.31 0.33 -0.82
N VAL A 99 7.21 -0.31 -1.99
CA VAL A 99 7.81 0.21 -3.24
C VAL A 99 7.05 1.44 -3.71
N LEU A 100 5.71 1.46 -3.66
CA LEU A 100 4.91 2.65 -3.95
C LEU A 100 5.36 3.83 -3.07
N HIS A 101 5.48 3.62 -1.77
CA HIS A 101 5.94 4.64 -0.81
C HIS A 101 7.35 5.16 -1.15
N LYS A 102 8.29 4.26 -1.43
CA LYS A 102 9.66 4.62 -1.82
C LYS A 102 9.71 5.36 -3.15
N SER A 103 8.85 5.02 -4.11
CA SER A 103 8.75 5.71 -5.40
C SER A 103 8.24 7.14 -5.24
N VAL A 104 7.24 7.35 -4.39
CA VAL A 104 6.76 8.71 -4.03
C VAL A 104 7.87 9.50 -3.34
N ARG A 105 8.52 8.94 -2.33
CA ARG A 105 9.63 9.57 -1.58
C ARG A 105 10.82 9.89 -2.49
N GLY A 106 11.13 9.00 -3.43
CA GLY A 106 12.22 9.15 -4.39
C GLY A 106 11.91 10.05 -5.58
N SER A 107 10.74 10.70 -5.62
CA SER A 107 10.30 11.57 -6.74
C SER A 107 10.34 10.85 -8.10
N ALA A 108 9.82 9.62 -8.15
CA ALA A 108 9.74 8.79 -9.36
C ALA A 108 8.24 8.58 -9.75
N PRO A 109 7.59 9.55 -10.43
CA PRO A 109 6.15 9.51 -10.70
C PRO A 109 5.72 8.31 -11.55
N ASP A 110 6.49 7.93 -12.56
CA ASP A 110 6.16 6.77 -13.40
C ASP A 110 6.18 5.47 -12.60
N ALA A 111 7.18 5.28 -11.75
CA ALA A 111 7.28 4.12 -10.87
C ALA A 111 6.16 4.12 -9.81
N ALA A 112 5.84 5.29 -9.23
CA ALA A 112 4.76 5.41 -8.26
C ALA A 112 3.41 5.05 -8.89
N LEU A 113 3.11 5.56 -10.08
CA LEU A 113 1.89 5.24 -10.82
C LEU A 113 1.83 3.76 -11.20
N TYR A 114 2.95 3.19 -11.69
CA TYR A 114 3.01 1.76 -12.01
C TYR A 114 2.65 0.87 -10.82
N TRP A 115 3.26 1.11 -9.66
CA TRP A 115 3.01 0.31 -8.46
C TRP A 115 1.61 0.53 -7.89
N PHE A 116 1.06 1.73 -8.00
CA PHE A 116 -0.33 2.01 -7.66
C PHE A 116 -1.29 1.18 -8.53
N CYS A 117 -1.13 1.23 -9.86
CA CYS A 117 -1.94 0.45 -10.80
C CYS A 117 -1.75 -1.06 -10.59
N ARG A 118 -0.51 -1.52 -10.32
CA ARG A 118 -0.22 -2.93 -10.07
C ARG A 118 -0.90 -3.44 -8.80
N MET A 119 -1.03 -2.61 -7.77
CA MET A 119 -1.78 -2.95 -6.55
C MET A 119 -3.28 -3.03 -6.83
N LEU A 120 -3.84 -2.10 -7.61
CA LEU A 120 -5.25 -2.14 -8.00
C LEU A 120 -5.56 -3.39 -8.83
N ASP A 121 -4.77 -3.68 -9.85
CA ASP A 121 -4.86 -4.88 -10.69
C ASP A 121 -4.78 -6.18 -9.86
N GLY A 122 -3.94 -6.17 -8.81
CA GLY A 122 -3.84 -7.25 -7.84
C GLY A 122 -5.00 -7.32 -6.84
N GLY A 123 -6.02 -6.46 -6.93
CA GLY A 123 -7.20 -6.48 -6.07
C GLY A 123 -7.01 -5.83 -4.69
N ALA A 124 -5.96 -5.01 -4.51
CA ALA A 124 -5.79 -4.23 -3.29
C ALA A 124 -6.95 -3.26 -3.09
N ASP A 125 -7.46 -3.16 -1.85
CA ASP A 125 -8.50 -2.21 -1.51
C ASP A 125 -8.00 -0.76 -1.73
N PRO A 126 -8.61 0.02 -2.64
CA PRO A 126 -8.19 1.40 -2.90
C PRO A 126 -8.27 2.30 -1.65
N ARG A 127 -9.17 2.00 -0.71
CA ARG A 127 -9.24 2.73 0.58
C ARG A 127 -8.01 2.49 1.43
N TYR A 128 -7.48 1.26 1.40
CA TYR A 128 -6.22 0.98 2.09
C TYR A 128 -5.07 1.77 1.48
N ILE A 129 -4.96 1.77 0.15
CA ILE A 129 -3.95 2.57 -0.57
C ILE A 129 -4.13 4.05 -0.22
N GLY A 130 -5.35 4.59 -0.29
CA GLY A 130 -5.66 5.97 0.07
C GLY A 130 -5.20 6.37 1.48
N ARG A 131 -5.45 5.52 2.48
CA ARG A 131 -4.94 5.75 3.86
C ARG A 131 -3.40 5.78 3.92
N ARG A 132 -2.72 4.96 3.11
CA ARG A 132 -1.26 4.99 3.02
C ARG A 132 -0.75 6.25 2.33
N LEU A 133 -1.46 6.73 1.30
CA LEU A 133 -1.17 8.00 0.63
C LEU A 133 -1.29 9.20 1.58
N LEU A 134 -2.32 9.26 2.43
CA LEU A 134 -2.46 10.29 3.48
C LEU A 134 -1.25 10.30 4.43
N ARG A 135 -0.77 9.12 4.81
CA ARG A 135 0.44 9.02 5.63
C ARG A 135 1.67 9.55 4.90
N MET A 136 1.87 9.18 3.63
CA MET A 136 2.99 9.67 2.80
C MET A 136 2.95 11.20 2.66
N ALA A 137 1.76 11.79 2.47
CA ALA A 137 1.59 13.23 2.39
C ALA A 137 2.08 13.96 3.65
N SER A 138 1.85 13.41 4.84
CA SER A 138 2.28 14.00 6.11
C SER A 138 3.74 13.67 6.45
N GLU A 139 4.20 12.44 6.16
CA GLU A 139 5.52 11.93 6.57
C GLU A 139 6.64 12.38 5.64
N ASP A 140 6.41 12.35 4.30
CA ASP A 140 7.46 12.55 3.32
C ASP A 140 7.41 13.91 2.62
N ILE A 141 6.26 14.57 2.61
CA ILE A 141 6.06 15.89 2.00
C ILE A 141 5.89 16.95 3.09
N GLY A 142 5.00 16.68 4.05
CA GLY A 142 4.80 17.56 5.22
C GLY A 142 4.61 19.01 4.81
N ASN A 143 5.38 19.87 5.47
CA ASN A 143 5.31 21.33 5.26
C ASN A 143 6.07 21.83 4.00
N ALA A 144 6.75 20.95 3.25
CA ALA A 144 7.34 21.32 1.96
C ALA A 144 6.26 21.67 0.92
N ASP A 145 5.12 20.97 0.97
CA ASP A 145 3.90 21.32 0.24
C ASP A 145 2.65 20.85 0.98
N PRO A 146 2.02 21.72 1.78
CA PRO A 146 0.83 21.37 2.58
C PRO A 146 -0.38 20.94 1.74
N ARG A 147 -0.41 21.31 0.45
CA ARG A 147 -1.49 20.90 -0.47
C ARG A 147 -1.53 19.39 -0.70
N ALA A 148 -0.41 18.70 -0.50
CA ALA A 148 -0.33 17.26 -0.68
C ALA A 148 -1.33 16.52 0.22
N LEU A 149 -1.46 16.92 1.49
CA LEU A 149 -2.42 16.32 2.41
C LEU A 149 -3.86 16.61 2.00
N GLN A 150 -4.16 17.86 1.63
CA GLN A 150 -5.51 18.28 1.21
C GLN A 150 -5.95 17.56 -0.07
N LEU A 151 -5.06 17.48 -1.06
CA LEU A 151 -5.34 16.81 -2.33
C LEU A 151 -5.56 15.31 -2.14
N THR A 152 -4.78 14.68 -1.29
CA THR A 152 -4.89 13.25 -1.00
C THR A 152 -6.19 12.94 -0.24
N GLU A 153 -6.58 13.78 0.71
CA GLU A 153 -7.86 13.65 1.43
C GLU A 153 -9.03 13.82 0.47
N SER A 154 -8.98 14.85 -0.39
CA SER A 154 -10.01 15.06 -1.43
C SER A 154 -10.09 13.90 -2.42
N ALA A 155 -8.96 13.32 -2.80
CA ALA A 155 -8.91 12.16 -3.69
C ALA A 155 -9.55 10.92 -3.05
N LEU A 156 -9.26 10.66 -1.76
CA LEU A 156 -9.86 9.55 -1.04
C LEU A 156 -11.38 9.75 -0.86
N ALA A 157 -11.82 10.96 -0.51
CA ALA A 157 -13.24 11.29 -0.42
C ALA A 157 -13.95 11.20 -1.78
N THR A 158 -13.28 11.53 -2.88
CA THR A 158 -13.79 11.35 -4.25
C THR A 158 -13.95 9.88 -4.57
N TYR A 159 -12.95 9.04 -4.25
CA TYR A 159 -13.06 7.60 -4.40
C TYR A 159 -14.24 7.02 -3.60
N GLU A 160 -14.45 7.46 -2.37
CA GLU A 160 -15.56 6.98 -1.53
C GLU A 160 -16.95 7.32 -2.10
N ARG A 161 -17.05 8.41 -2.87
CA ARG A 161 -18.30 8.83 -3.52
C ARG A 161 -18.55 8.16 -4.86
N LEU A 162 -17.50 8.00 -5.67
CA LEU A 162 -17.62 7.47 -7.04
C LEU A 162 -17.46 5.95 -7.09
N GLY A 163 -16.61 5.37 -6.21
CA GLY A 163 -16.24 3.96 -6.26
C GLY A 163 -15.30 3.63 -7.41
N SER A 164 -15.11 2.33 -7.66
CA SER A 164 -14.32 1.82 -8.80
C SER A 164 -15.20 1.68 -10.04
N PRO A 165 -14.68 1.94 -11.24
CA PRO A 165 -13.30 2.36 -11.52
C PRO A 165 -13.07 3.89 -11.48
N GLU A 166 -14.12 4.72 -11.49
CA GLU A 166 -14.01 6.17 -11.71
C GLU A 166 -13.22 6.88 -10.61
N GLY A 167 -13.44 6.50 -9.35
CA GLY A 167 -12.79 7.12 -8.20
C GLY A 167 -11.29 6.82 -8.10
N GLU A 168 -10.81 5.76 -8.74
CA GLU A 168 -9.40 5.37 -8.76
C GLU A 168 -8.52 6.42 -9.44
N LEU A 169 -9.06 7.13 -10.43
CA LEU A 169 -8.36 8.22 -11.13
C LEU A 169 -7.98 9.36 -10.18
N ALA A 170 -8.83 9.70 -9.21
CA ALA A 170 -8.52 10.71 -8.22
C ALA A 170 -7.32 10.30 -7.33
N LEU A 171 -7.26 9.02 -6.92
CA LEU A 171 -6.13 8.48 -6.18
C LEU A 171 -4.84 8.47 -7.04
N ALA A 172 -4.93 8.11 -8.32
CA ALA A 172 -3.81 8.16 -9.25
C ALA A 172 -3.26 9.58 -9.39
N GLN A 173 -4.14 10.59 -9.49
CA GLN A 173 -3.75 12.01 -9.52
C GLN A 173 -2.99 12.40 -8.24
N ALA A 174 -3.45 11.96 -7.06
CA ALA A 174 -2.75 12.22 -5.80
C ALA A 174 -1.36 11.57 -5.77
N VAL A 175 -1.22 10.33 -6.26
CA VAL A 175 0.07 9.63 -6.37
C VAL A 175 1.06 10.41 -7.23
N LEU A 176 0.63 10.83 -8.44
CA LEU A 176 1.46 11.59 -9.37
C LEU A 176 1.88 12.96 -8.79
N TYR A 177 0.92 13.65 -8.16
CA TYR A 177 1.19 14.92 -7.49
C TYR A 177 2.26 14.76 -6.40
N MET A 178 2.03 13.80 -5.48
CA MET A 178 2.96 13.56 -4.38
C MET A 178 4.35 13.13 -4.86
N ALA A 179 4.45 12.36 -5.95
CA ALA A 179 5.73 11.98 -6.52
C ALA A 179 6.48 13.15 -7.18
N SER A 180 5.77 14.25 -7.54
CA SER A 180 6.32 15.37 -8.30
C SER A 180 6.68 16.61 -7.45
N VAL A 181 6.13 16.73 -6.23
CA VAL A 181 6.36 17.88 -5.35
C VAL A 181 7.62 17.73 -4.48
N PRO A 182 8.17 18.83 -3.89
CA PRO A 182 9.27 18.76 -2.95
C PRO A 182 8.96 17.84 -1.75
N LYS A 183 10.01 17.25 -1.18
CA LYS A 183 9.92 16.33 -0.04
C LYS A 183 10.52 16.94 1.21
N SER A 184 9.92 16.68 2.37
CA SER A 184 10.47 17.01 3.67
C SER A 184 9.87 16.12 4.76
N ASP A 185 10.71 15.44 5.49
CA ASP A 185 10.36 14.67 6.68
C ASP A 185 10.52 15.47 7.98
N ALA A 186 10.81 16.79 7.89
CA ALA A 186 11.12 17.64 9.03
C ALA A 186 10.00 17.64 10.09
N ALA A 187 8.72 17.68 9.66
CA ALA A 187 7.59 17.63 10.58
C ALA A 187 7.53 16.28 11.32
N TYR A 188 7.76 15.19 10.63
CA TYR A 188 7.80 13.84 11.21
C TYR A 188 8.97 13.68 12.19
N ALA A 189 10.17 14.13 11.80
CA ALA A 189 11.38 14.08 12.63
C ALA A 189 11.20 14.90 13.90
N ALA A 190 10.73 16.16 13.78
CA ALA A 190 10.48 17.06 14.91
C ALA A 190 9.43 16.48 15.87
N PHE A 191 8.32 15.95 15.37
CA PHE A 191 7.31 15.30 16.21
C PHE A 191 7.87 14.10 16.97
N LYS A 192 8.63 13.25 16.29
CA LYS A 192 9.25 12.06 16.90
C LYS A 192 10.25 12.45 18.00
N GLU A 193 11.07 13.46 17.74
CA GLU A 193 12.06 13.98 18.70
C GLU A 193 11.37 14.60 19.91
N ALA A 194 10.37 15.47 19.69
CA ALA A 194 9.58 16.09 20.77
C ALA A 194 8.90 15.02 21.64
N MET A 195 8.30 14.00 21.04
CA MET A 195 7.68 12.89 21.79
C MET A 195 8.71 12.08 22.59
N ALA A 196 9.91 11.87 22.06
CA ALA A 196 10.99 11.20 22.79
C ALA A 196 11.46 12.05 24.00
N PHE A 197 11.62 13.34 23.79
CA PHE A 197 11.97 14.30 24.84
C PHE A 197 10.93 14.32 25.96
N VAL A 198 9.64 14.46 25.62
CA VAL A 198 8.54 14.47 26.61
C VAL A 198 8.51 13.18 27.44
N ARG A 199 8.81 12.02 26.86
CA ARG A 199 8.84 10.74 27.59
C ARG A 199 10.02 10.60 28.55
N GLN A 200 11.10 11.35 28.32
CA GLN A 200 12.35 11.28 29.10
C GLN A 200 12.44 12.38 30.15
N THR A 201 11.57 13.38 30.11
CA THR A 201 11.57 14.51 31.01
C THR A 201 10.38 14.50 31.97
N PRO A 202 10.53 15.06 33.20
CA PRO A 202 9.39 15.23 34.09
C PRO A 202 8.35 16.19 33.49
N SER A 203 7.12 16.10 33.96
CA SER A 203 6.11 17.12 33.65
C SER A 203 6.54 18.46 34.26
N TYR A 204 6.89 19.42 33.41
CA TYR A 204 7.19 20.75 33.82
C TYR A 204 5.90 21.57 34.01
N ASP A 205 5.90 22.47 35.02
CA ASP A 205 4.84 23.44 35.17
C ASP A 205 4.77 24.38 33.97
N VAL A 206 3.56 24.82 33.63
CA VAL A 206 3.38 25.85 32.60
C VAL A 206 4.01 27.16 33.14
N PRO A 207 4.91 27.81 32.38
CA PRO A 207 5.50 29.09 32.80
C PRO A 207 4.42 30.14 33.13
N MET A 208 4.64 30.96 34.19
CA MET A 208 3.60 31.87 34.66
C MET A 208 3.10 32.83 33.59
N HIS A 209 4.00 33.38 32.75
CA HIS A 209 3.66 34.31 31.67
C HIS A 209 2.77 33.67 30.54
N LEU A 210 2.69 32.35 30.50
CA LEU A 210 1.84 31.61 29.55
C LEU A 210 0.53 31.10 30.18
N ARG A 211 0.36 31.23 31.50
CA ARG A 211 -0.86 30.80 32.18
C ARG A 211 -1.97 31.83 31.95
N ASN A 212 -3.22 31.35 31.87
CA ASN A 212 -4.37 32.27 31.81
C ASN A 212 -4.47 33.16 33.06
N ALA A 213 -4.87 34.41 32.87
CA ALA A 213 -5.06 35.40 33.93
C ALA A 213 -6.51 35.89 34.00
N PRO A 214 -7.46 35.07 34.51
CA PRO A 214 -8.87 35.42 34.57
C PRO A 214 -9.18 36.54 35.59
N THR A 215 -8.25 36.91 36.49
CA THR A 215 -8.41 37.96 37.50
C THR A 215 -7.29 39.00 37.39
N ASN A 216 -7.57 40.24 37.81
CA ASN A 216 -6.59 41.31 37.85
C ASN A 216 -5.39 40.94 38.71
N LEU A 217 -5.61 40.28 39.85
CA LEU A 217 -4.54 39.81 40.72
C LEU A 217 -3.58 38.86 39.99
N MET A 218 -4.09 37.93 39.16
CA MET A 218 -3.23 37.05 38.39
C MET A 218 -2.42 37.79 37.33
N GLN A 219 -2.99 38.83 36.70
CA GLN A 219 -2.24 39.71 35.78
C GLN A 219 -1.10 40.45 36.51
N GLU A 220 -1.39 41.01 37.70
CA GLU A 220 -0.38 41.64 38.54
C GLU A 220 0.73 40.68 38.99
N MET A 221 0.40 39.39 39.16
CA MET A 221 1.37 38.33 39.48
C MET A 221 2.20 37.88 38.26
N GLY A 222 2.00 38.44 37.09
CA GLY A 222 2.78 38.16 35.90
C GLY A 222 2.24 37.01 35.05
N HIS A 223 0.95 36.65 35.17
CA HIS A 223 0.30 35.74 34.28
C HIS A 223 -0.10 36.45 32.97
N CYS A 224 -0.10 35.69 31.83
CA CYS A 224 -0.59 36.16 30.53
C CYS A 224 0.07 37.42 29.97
N LEU A 225 1.40 37.49 30.04
CA LEU A 225 2.16 38.66 29.57
C LEU A 225 2.32 38.78 28.06
N LEU A 226 1.90 37.77 27.28
CA LEU A 226 2.06 37.71 25.80
C LEU A 226 1.35 38.88 25.07
N TYR A 227 0.27 39.42 25.64
CA TYR A 227 -0.51 40.52 25.05
C TYR A 227 -0.23 41.88 25.66
N THR A 228 0.64 41.96 26.65
CA THR A 228 0.98 43.22 27.37
C THR A 228 2.37 43.75 27.06
N SER A 229 3.22 42.98 26.37
CA SER A 229 4.51 43.48 25.88
C SER A 229 4.30 44.21 24.55
N PRO A 230 4.71 45.47 24.43
CA PRO A 230 4.79 46.17 23.15
C PRO A 230 5.73 45.37 22.23
N ALA A 231 5.33 45.20 20.96
CA ALA A 231 6.11 44.55 19.92
C ALA A 231 7.42 45.31 19.63
#